data_8430022bb48a5fbfd0530f269bcf5823
#
_entry.id   8430022bb48a5fbfd0530f269bcf5823
#
_cell.length_a   1.000
_cell.length_b   1.000
_cell.length_c   1.000
_cell.angle_alpha   90.00
_cell.angle_beta   90.00
_cell.angle_gamma   90.00
#
_symmetry.space_group_name_H-M   'P 1'
#
loop_
_entity.id
_entity.type
_entity.pdbx_description
1 polymer ?
#
loop_
_entity_poly.entity_id
_entity_poly.type
_entity_poly.pdbx_seq_one_letter_code
_entity_poly.pdbx_strand_id
1 'polypeptide(L)'
;LLSGYHQAFAATNIKKVAPTFWWAGMKNPELQILLYGDGISSAEVSISSNDITLQDVVKQENPNYLILYLDLSKAIPQHFDILLKQGKKQTKIPYELKQRKENASAVEGFNSSDVLYLIMPDRFANGNPSNDIIPGMLEANIDRNEPFARHGGDLKGIEKHLDYIADLGVTSIWLNPIQENDMKEGSYHGYAITDYYQVDRRLGSNEEFRNLVKEANAKGLKVVMDMIFNHCGSNNYLFKDMPAKDWFNFEGNYMQTSFKTATQMDPYTSDYDKKLAIDGWFTLTMPDFNQRNRHVATYLIQSSIWWIEYAGINGIRQDTHPYADFEMMAHWCKAVNDEYPSFNIVG
;
A
#
# COMPACT_ATOMS: atom_id res chain seq x y z
N LEU A 1 -14.56 -25.65 48.38
CA LEU A 1 -14.77 -25.78 46.93
C LEU A 1 -14.59 -24.39 46.28
N LEU A 2 -13.36 -24.08 45.91
CA LEU A 2 -12.99 -22.90 45.08
C LEU A 2 -13.01 -23.36 43.64
N SER A 3 -14.07 -22.98 42.89
CA SER A 3 -14.11 -23.17 41.45
C SER A 3 -13.20 -22.12 40.80
N GLY A 4 -12.02 -22.54 40.38
CA GLY A 4 -11.13 -21.72 39.58
C GLY A 4 -11.76 -21.51 38.20
N TYR A 5 -12.15 -20.28 37.87
CA TYR A 5 -12.46 -19.86 36.50
C TYR A 5 -11.18 -19.93 35.67
N HIS A 6 -11.04 -21.01 34.93
CA HIS A 6 -10.07 -21.04 33.81
C HIS A 6 -10.64 -20.19 32.67
N GLN A 7 -10.27 -18.92 32.60
CA GLN A 7 -10.44 -18.17 31.37
C GLN A 7 -9.53 -18.82 30.32
N ALA A 8 -10.14 -19.57 29.43
CA ALA A 8 -9.48 -20.04 28.21
C ALA A 8 -9.23 -18.80 27.31
N PHE A 9 -8.02 -18.27 27.37
CA PHE A 9 -7.59 -17.25 26.43
C PHE A 9 -7.51 -17.89 25.04
N ALA A 10 -8.39 -17.46 24.13
CA ALA A 10 -8.36 -17.85 22.72
C ALA A 10 -6.99 -17.52 22.10
N ALA A 11 -6.57 -18.26 21.07
CA ALA A 11 -5.32 -17.99 20.37
C ALA A 11 -5.34 -16.56 19.83
N THR A 12 -4.24 -15.79 20.03
CA THR A 12 -4.11 -14.44 19.47
C THR A 12 -4.27 -14.53 17.95
N ASN A 13 -5.34 -13.94 17.42
CA ASN A 13 -5.65 -14.00 16.02
C ASN A 13 -4.99 -12.81 15.31
N ILE A 14 -3.88 -13.07 14.60
CA ILE A 14 -3.23 -12.08 13.76
C ILE A 14 -3.98 -12.01 12.44
N LYS A 15 -4.48 -10.83 12.11
CA LYS A 15 -5.30 -10.56 10.93
C LYS A 15 -4.47 -10.00 9.78
N LYS A 16 -3.46 -9.14 10.09
CA LYS A 16 -2.57 -8.53 9.10
C LYS A 16 -1.16 -8.35 9.65
N VAL A 17 -0.20 -8.46 8.76
CA VAL A 17 1.21 -8.09 8.94
C VAL A 17 1.58 -7.23 7.72
N ALA A 18 2.02 -6.00 7.94
CA ALA A 18 2.36 -5.09 6.85
C ALA A 18 3.71 -4.39 7.09
N PRO A 19 4.68 -4.52 6.17
CA PRO A 19 4.66 -5.37 4.97
C PRO A 19 4.65 -6.86 5.32
N THR A 20 4.21 -7.71 4.38
CA THR A 20 4.10 -9.16 4.60
C THR A 20 5.45 -9.89 4.63
N PHE A 21 6.46 -9.29 4.05
CA PHE A 21 7.88 -9.67 4.05
C PHE A 21 8.72 -8.45 3.62
N TRP A 22 10.03 -8.54 3.76
CA TRP A 22 10.95 -7.46 3.37
C TRP A 22 12.22 -8.04 2.74
N TRP A 23 13.21 -7.19 2.50
CA TRP A 23 14.52 -7.59 1.93
C TRP A 23 15.66 -7.17 2.86
N ALA A 24 16.66 -8.04 2.95
CA ALA A 24 17.93 -7.68 3.55
C ALA A 24 18.76 -6.83 2.58
N GLY A 25 19.59 -5.94 3.10
CA GLY A 25 20.50 -5.12 2.29
C GLY A 25 19.86 -3.90 1.62
N MET A 26 18.72 -3.43 2.13
CA MET A 26 18.18 -2.11 1.77
C MET A 26 19.11 -1.00 2.29
N LYS A 27 19.20 0.14 1.59
CA LYS A 27 20.00 1.29 2.03
C LYS A 27 19.49 1.88 3.33
N ASN A 28 18.16 1.99 3.47
CA ASN A 28 17.55 2.27 4.76
C ASN A 28 17.40 0.96 5.53
N PRO A 29 18.15 0.74 6.62
CA PRO A 29 18.07 -0.49 7.40
C PRO A 29 16.88 -0.53 8.37
N GLU A 30 16.16 0.57 8.57
CA GLU A 30 14.99 0.60 9.44
C GLU A 30 13.78 -0.01 8.73
N LEU A 31 13.14 -0.98 9.39
CA LEU A 31 11.89 -1.59 8.95
C LEU A 31 10.80 -1.40 9.99
N GLN A 32 9.70 -0.74 9.60
CA GLN A 32 8.47 -0.74 10.35
C GLN A 32 7.62 -1.96 9.99
N ILE A 33 7.17 -2.74 10.97
CA ILE A 33 6.17 -3.79 10.77
C ILE A 33 4.93 -3.43 11.59
N LEU A 34 3.81 -3.24 10.89
CA LEU A 34 2.50 -3.08 11.50
C LEU A 34 1.87 -4.46 11.70
N LEU A 35 1.50 -4.78 12.93
CA LEU A 35 0.74 -5.97 13.29
C LEU A 35 -0.69 -5.55 13.67
N TYR A 36 -1.67 -6.21 13.07
CA TYR A 36 -3.08 -6.07 13.41
C TYR A 36 -3.68 -7.42 13.81
N GLY A 37 -4.29 -7.46 14.98
CA GLY A 37 -4.90 -8.68 15.52
C GLY A 37 -5.64 -8.41 16.83
N ASP A 38 -6.45 -9.35 17.28
CA ASP A 38 -7.35 -9.12 18.42
C ASP A 38 -6.57 -8.97 19.75
N GLY A 39 -6.58 -7.76 20.34
CA GLY A 39 -6.03 -7.45 21.66
C GLY A 39 -4.53 -7.68 21.81
N ILE A 40 -3.74 -7.52 20.73
CA ILE A 40 -2.31 -7.84 20.71
C ILE A 40 -1.42 -6.86 21.48
N SER A 41 -1.90 -5.64 21.79
CA SER A 41 -1.08 -4.58 22.40
C SER A 41 -0.54 -4.92 23.79
N SER A 42 -1.14 -5.90 24.47
CA SER A 42 -0.67 -6.38 25.77
C SER A 42 0.50 -7.37 25.68
N ALA A 43 0.87 -7.81 24.47
CA ALA A 43 1.95 -8.78 24.29
C ALA A 43 3.34 -8.18 24.56
N GLU A 44 4.21 -8.96 25.15
CA GLU A 44 5.65 -8.77 25.09
C GLU A 44 6.15 -9.28 23.74
N VAL A 45 6.95 -8.47 23.04
CA VAL A 45 7.45 -8.79 21.70
C VAL A 45 8.92 -9.16 21.77
N SER A 46 9.32 -10.19 21.04
CA SER A 46 10.72 -10.52 20.78
C SER A 46 10.91 -11.10 19.38
N ILE A 47 12.16 -11.08 18.90
CA ILE A 47 12.55 -11.57 17.58
C ILE A 47 13.46 -12.78 17.75
N SER A 48 13.26 -13.82 16.95
CA SER A 48 14.04 -15.07 17.07
C SER A 48 15.42 -15.03 16.39
N SER A 49 15.77 -13.92 15.74
CA SER A 49 17.08 -13.73 15.07
C SER A 49 18.02 -12.88 15.92
N ASN A 50 19.34 -13.19 15.88
CA ASN A 50 20.37 -12.39 16.54
C ASN A 50 20.91 -11.25 15.64
N ASP A 51 20.65 -11.31 14.35
CA ASP A 51 21.13 -10.33 13.35
C ASP A 51 20.11 -9.20 13.11
N ILE A 52 18.96 -9.28 13.77
CA ILE A 52 17.87 -8.30 13.70
C ILE A 52 17.67 -7.70 15.08
N THR A 53 17.76 -6.38 15.18
CA THR A 53 17.54 -5.68 16.45
C THR A 53 16.12 -5.12 16.49
N LEU A 54 15.33 -5.54 17.48
CA LEU A 54 14.05 -4.90 17.80
C LEU A 54 14.35 -3.59 18.54
N GLN A 55 14.20 -2.46 17.83
CA GLN A 55 14.53 -1.12 18.35
C GLN A 55 13.38 -0.57 19.21
N ASP A 56 12.13 -0.74 18.73
CA ASP A 56 10.97 -0.17 19.41
C ASP A 56 9.73 -1.05 19.20
N VAL A 57 8.81 -1.02 20.17
CA VAL A 57 7.49 -1.63 20.12
C VAL A 57 6.45 -0.59 20.52
N VAL A 58 5.81 0.01 19.54
CA VAL A 58 4.85 1.08 19.76
C VAL A 58 3.44 0.51 19.87
N LYS A 59 2.85 0.66 21.04
CA LYS A 59 1.43 0.35 21.28
C LYS A 59 0.59 1.50 20.76
N GLN A 60 -0.47 1.18 20.05
CA GLN A 60 -1.44 2.17 19.59
C GLN A 60 -2.56 2.37 20.62
N GLU A 61 -3.37 3.42 20.46
CA GLU A 61 -4.57 3.63 21.30
C GLU A 61 -5.52 2.43 21.20
N ASN A 62 -5.67 1.90 19.99
CA ASN A 62 -6.44 0.69 19.75
C ASN A 62 -5.61 -0.54 20.13
N PRO A 63 -6.10 -1.37 21.09
CA PRO A 63 -5.36 -2.54 21.57
C PRO A 63 -5.14 -3.63 20.51
N ASN A 64 -5.74 -3.51 19.35
CA ASN A 64 -5.59 -4.44 18.23
C ASN A 64 -4.32 -4.20 17.40
N TYR A 65 -3.51 -3.19 17.72
CA TYR A 65 -2.34 -2.83 16.93
C TYR A 65 -1.05 -2.79 17.74
N LEU A 66 0.02 -3.27 17.11
CA LEU A 66 1.42 -3.05 17.49
C LEU A 66 2.21 -2.61 16.27
N ILE A 67 3.11 -1.65 16.47
CA ILE A 67 4.07 -1.24 15.44
C ILE A 67 5.47 -1.57 15.96
N LEU A 68 6.20 -2.35 15.18
CA LEU A 68 7.56 -2.76 15.49
C LEU A 68 8.53 -1.99 14.61
N TYR A 69 9.61 -1.49 15.19
CA TYR A 69 10.75 -0.95 14.44
C TYR A 69 11.93 -1.88 14.60
N LEU A 70 12.43 -2.37 13.46
CA LEU A 70 13.57 -3.29 13.40
C LEU A 70 14.76 -2.60 12.73
N ASP A 71 15.95 -2.80 13.26
CA ASP A 71 17.19 -2.48 12.59
C ASP A 71 17.72 -3.73 11.86
N LEU A 72 17.83 -3.63 10.55
CA LEU A 72 18.28 -4.66 9.64
C LEU A 72 19.73 -4.44 9.15
N SER A 73 20.50 -3.52 9.76
CA SER A 73 21.85 -3.15 9.30
C SER A 73 22.83 -4.33 9.23
N LYS A 74 22.61 -5.36 10.06
CA LYS A 74 23.40 -6.59 10.11
C LYS A 74 22.66 -7.81 9.54
N ALA A 75 21.41 -7.62 9.13
CA ALA A 75 20.55 -8.72 8.73
C ALA A 75 20.97 -9.28 7.36
N ILE A 76 21.00 -10.60 7.27
CA ILE A 76 21.12 -11.35 6.03
C ILE A 76 19.78 -11.94 5.64
N PRO A 77 19.57 -12.37 4.39
CA PRO A 77 18.35 -13.06 3.99
C PRO A 77 18.10 -14.29 4.87
N GLN A 78 16.94 -14.33 5.50
CA GLN A 78 16.57 -15.38 6.46
C GLN A 78 15.07 -15.40 6.74
N HIS A 79 14.61 -16.53 7.32
CA HIS A 79 13.33 -16.62 7.99
C HIS A 79 13.53 -16.44 9.49
N PHE A 80 12.63 -15.72 10.15
CA PHE A 80 12.61 -15.56 11.59
C PHE A 80 11.17 -15.45 12.11
N ASP A 81 10.99 -15.64 13.40
CA ASP A 81 9.69 -15.49 14.06
C ASP A 81 9.63 -14.17 14.83
N ILE A 82 8.53 -13.44 14.66
CA ILE A 82 8.09 -12.41 15.60
C ILE A 82 7.28 -13.12 16.67
N LEU A 83 7.74 -13.05 17.91
CA LEU A 83 7.16 -13.77 19.04
C LEU A 83 6.33 -12.80 19.90
N LEU A 84 5.03 -13.07 20.03
CA LEU A 84 4.13 -12.31 20.90
C LEU A 84 3.79 -13.16 22.12
N LYS A 85 4.18 -12.72 23.32
CA LYS A 85 3.91 -13.42 24.58
C LYS A 85 2.89 -12.64 25.39
N GLN A 86 1.78 -13.31 25.73
CA GLN A 86 0.71 -12.80 26.59
C GLN A 86 0.49 -13.79 27.75
N GLY A 87 1.04 -13.47 28.92
CA GLY A 87 1.03 -14.39 30.07
C GLY A 87 1.77 -15.71 29.78
N LYS A 88 1.07 -16.83 29.82
CA LYS A 88 1.65 -18.16 29.51
C LYS A 88 1.60 -18.53 28.04
N LYS A 89 0.94 -17.72 27.21
CA LYS A 89 0.72 -18.01 25.80
C LYS A 89 1.74 -17.28 24.92
N GLN A 90 2.24 -17.96 23.92
CA GLN A 90 3.13 -17.41 22.89
C GLN A 90 2.55 -17.67 21.50
N THR A 91 2.44 -16.60 20.71
CA THR A 91 2.07 -16.65 19.31
C THR A 91 3.33 -16.41 18.49
N LYS A 92 3.56 -17.24 17.47
CA LYS A 92 4.65 -17.09 16.51
C LYS A 92 4.09 -16.56 15.20
N ILE A 93 4.70 -15.52 14.67
CA ILE A 93 4.41 -14.94 13.37
C ILE A 93 5.65 -15.12 12.52
N PRO A 94 5.64 -16.05 11.55
CA PRO A 94 6.78 -16.25 10.66
C PRO A 94 6.93 -15.01 9.76
N TYR A 95 8.16 -14.54 9.60
CA TYR A 95 8.51 -13.42 8.76
C TYR A 95 9.75 -13.73 7.92
N GLU A 96 9.80 -13.19 6.71
CA GLU A 96 10.87 -13.46 5.75
C GLU A 96 11.61 -12.19 5.38
N LEU A 97 12.94 -12.20 5.50
CA LEU A 97 13.83 -11.27 4.82
C LEU A 97 14.40 -11.95 3.58
N LYS A 98 13.97 -11.48 2.42
CA LYS A 98 14.39 -12.02 1.13
C LYS A 98 15.75 -11.51 0.71
N GLN A 99 16.42 -12.28 -0.14
CA GLN A 99 17.56 -11.80 -0.90
C GLN A 99 17.07 -10.76 -1.94
N ARG A 100 17.71 -9.59 -1.96
CA ARG A 100 17.52 -8.64 -3.07
C ARG A 100 18.06 -9.21 -4.37
N LYS A 101 17.42 -8.89 -5.47
CA LYS A 101 17.97 -9.18 -6.80
C LYS A 101 19.29 -8.41 -6.99
N GLU A 102 20.21 -9.01 -7.70
CA GLU A 102 21.40 -8.29 -8.15
C GLU A 102 20.98 -7.07 -8.98
N ASN A 103 21.58 -5.91 -8.72
CA ASN A 103 21.24 -4.63 -9.36
C ASN A 103 19.78 -4.16 -9.16
N ALA A 104 19.08 -4.60 -8.11
CA ALA A 104 17.72 -4.14 -7.83
C ALA A 104 17.60 -2.62 -7.77
N SER A 105 18.62 -1.91 -7.25
CA SER A 105 18.66 -0.44 -7.20
C SER A 105 18.86 0.23 -8.58
N ALA A 106 19.18 -0.52 -9.62
CA ALA A 106 19.43 -0.01 -10.97
C ALA A 106 18.19 -0.08 -11.87
N VAL A 107 16.99 -0.14 -11.27
CA VAL A 107 15.74 -0.08 -12.03
C VAL A 107 15.72 1.21 -12.87
N GLU A 108 15.56 1.04 -14.19
CA GLU A 108 15.45 2.17 -15.10
C GLU A 108 14.02 2.73 -15.06
N GLY A 109 13.89 3.98 -14.66
CA GLY A 109 12.63 4.72 -14.65
C GLY A 109 12.21 5.18 -16.04
N PHE A 110 10.94 5.62 -16.16
CA PHE A 110 10.50 6.37 -17.34
C PHE A 110 11.14 7.78 -17.33
N ASN A 111 11.20 8.42 -18.48
CA ASN A 111 11.80 9.76 -18.63
C ASN A 111 11.10 10.55 -19.74
N SER A 112 11.62 11.73 -20.09
CA SER A 112 11.01 12.63 -21.08
C SER A 112 10.99 12.08 -22.52
N SER A 113 11.67 10.98 -22.81
CA SER A 113 11.60 10.30 -24.11
C SER A 113 10.50 9.24 -24.16
N ASP A 114 9.87 8.94 -23.04
CA ASP A 114 8.82 7.93 -22.95
C ASP A 114 7.44 8.51 -23.32
N VAL A 115 6.64 7.68 -23.97
CA VAL A 115 5.23 7.93 -24.23
C VAL A 115 4.40 7.07 -23.30
N LEU A 116 3.72 7.70 -22.34
CA LEU A 116 2.89 7.02 -21.35
C LEU A 116 1.48 6.80 -21.88
N TYR A 117 1.01 5.56 -21.82
CA TYR A 117 -0.36 5.17 -22.17
C TYR A 117 -1.12 4.73 -20.92
N LEU A 118 -2.15 5.51 -20.56
CA LEU A 118 -3.00 5.18 -19.41
C LEU A 118 -3.94 4.02 -19.76
N ILE A 119 -3.95 3.02 -18.88
CA ILE A 119 -4.88 1.89 -18.94
C ILE A 119 -5.66 1.81 -17.63
N MET A 120 -6.98 1.82 -17.73
CA MET A 120 -7.87 1.42 -16.63
C MET A 120 -8.13 -0.08 -16.78
N PRO A 121 -7.56 -0.95 -15.91
CA PRO A 121 -7.61 -2.40 -16.09
C PRO A 121 -9.01 -2.95 -16.29
N ASP A 122 -9.97 -2.53 -15.44
CA ASP A 122 -11.37 -2.96 -15.51
C ASP A 122 -12.03 -2.70 -16.87
N ARG A 123 -11.55 -1.67 -17.61
CA ARG A 123 -12.14 -1.21 -18.87
C ARG A 123 -11.41 -1.72 -20.11
N PHE A 124 -10.23 -2.28 -19.98
CA PHE A 124 -9.37 -2.59 -21.11
C PHE A 124 -9.74 -3.93 -21.77
N ALA A 125 -9.52 -5.03 -21.09
CA ALA A 125 -9.82 -6.37 -21.61
C ALA A 125 -9.99 -7.37 -20.47
N ASN A 126 -10.98 -8.27 -20.59
CA ASN A 126 -11.17 -9.38 -19.68
C ASN A 126 -10.34 -10.58 -20.19
N GLY A 127 -9.27 -10.92 -19.50
CA GLY A 127 -8.39 -12.05 -19.82
C GLY A 127 -8.71 -13.33 -19.04
N ASN A 128 -9.40 -13.17 -17.91
CA ASN A 128 -9.75 -14.26 -17.01
C ASN A 128 -11.16 -14.07 -16.40
N PRO A 129 -12.23 -14.51 -17.05
CA PRO A 129 -13.60 -14.34 -16.53
C PRO A 129 -13.86 -15.03 -15.19
N SER A 130 -12.96 -15.90 -14.70
CA SER A 130 -13.15 -16.57 -13.42
C SER A 130 -12.90 -15.66 -12.20
N ASN A 131 -12.21 -14.52 -12.38
CA ASN A 131 -11.98 -13.54 -11.33
C ASN A 131 -12.99 -12.36 -11.34
N ASP A 132 -13.91 -12.34 -12.29
CA ASP A 132 -14.93 -11.29 -12.42
C ASP A 132 -15.71 -11.08 -11.12
N ILE A 133 -16.03 -12.17 -10.43
CA ILE A 133 -16.77 -12.18 -9.16
C ILE A 133 -16.00 -13.00 -8.14
N ILE A 134 -15.54 -12.34 -7.09
CA ILE A 134 -14.82 -12.99 -5.97
C ILE A 134 -15.74 -13.11 -4.76
N PRO A 135 -16.01 -14.32 -4.25
CA PRO A 135 -16.82 -14.50 -3.04
C PRO A 135 -16.26 -13.70 -1.86
N GLY A 136 -17.15 -12.94 -1.20
CA GLY A 136 -16.78 -12.14 -0.03
C GLY A 136 -16.32 -10.71 -0.33
N MET A 137 -16.14 -10.32 -1.60
CA MET A 137 -15.96 -8.93 -1.98
C MET A 137 -17.30 -8.21 -2.12
N LEU A 138 -17.34 -6.92 -1.77
CA LEU A 138 -18.57 -6.15 -1.61
C LEU A 138 -19.29 -5.85 -2.94
N GLU A 139 -18.51 -5.42 -3.96
CA GLU A 139 -19.06 -5.18 -5.29
C GLU A 139 -18.94 -6.44 -6.14
N ALA A 140 -20.00 -7.25 -6.14
CA ALA A 140 -19.99 -8.60 -6.72
C ALA A 140 -20.51 -8.65 -8.17
N ASN A 141 -21.02 -7.55 -8.72
CA ASN A 141 -21.66 -7.55 -10.03
C ASN A 141 -20.77 -6.91 -11.10
N ILE A 142 -20.95 -7.39 -12.35
CA ILE A 142 -20.46 -6.77 -13.56
C ILE A 142 -21.64 -6.30 -14.38
N ASP A 143 -21.61 -5.05 -14.84
CA ASP A 143 -22.57 -4.53 -15.83
C ASP A 143 -21.87 -3.57 -16.79
N ARG A 144 -21.62 -4.03 -18.00
CA ARG A 144 -20.97 -3.24 -19.05
C ARG A 144 -21.82 -2.14 -19.65
N ASN A 145 -23.13 -2.14 -19.36
CA ASN A 145 -24.04 -1.09 -19.80
C ASN A 145 -24.12 0.06 -18.78
N GLU A 146 -23.67 -0.17 -17.55
CA GLU A 146 -23.63 0.83 -16.49
C GLU A 146 -22.23 1.46 -16.38
N PRO A 147 -22.05 2.76 -16.69
CA PRO A 147 -20.73 3.41 -16.71
C PRO A 147 -19.97 3.36 -15.37
N PHE A 148 -20.67 3.30 -14.25
CA PHE A 148 -20.10 3.29 -12.91
C PHE A 148 -19.98 1.89 -12.29
N ALA A 149 -20.47 0.85 -12.96
CA ALA A 149 -20.28 -0.53 -12.54
C ALA A 149 -18.93 -1.09 -13.04
N ARG A 150 -18.51 -2.23 -12.51
CA ARG A 150 -17.37 -2.98 -13.00
C ARG A 150 -17.69 -3.62 -14.35
N HIS A 151 -16.68 -3.67 -15.24
CA HIS A 151 -16.78 -4.28 -16.58
C HIS A 151 -15.99 -5.58 -16.72
N GLY A 152 -15.15 -5.93 -15.72
CA GLY A 152 -14.45 -7.21 -15.66
C GLY A 152 -13.14 -7.29 -16.46
N GLY A 153 -12.56 -6.17 -16.87
CA GLY A 153 -11.19 -6.17 -17.37
C GLY A 153 -10.19 -6.46 -16.24
N ASP A 154 -9.04 -7.05 -16.56
CA ASP A 154 -8.07 -7.56 -15.60
C ASP A 154 -6.61 -7.50 -16.10
N LEU A 155 -5.65 -7.84 -15.23
CA LEU A 155 -4.22 -7.85 -15.57
C LEU A 155 -3.89 -8.86 -16.68
N LYS A 156 -4.59 -9.99 -16.70
CA LYS A 156 -4.41 -11.01 -17.74
C LYS A 156 -4.87 -10.53 -19.10
N GLY A 157 -5.93 -9.72 -19.15
CA GLY A 157 -6.38 -9.05 -20.37
C GLY A 157 -5.32 -8.08 -20.91
N ILE A 158 -4.67 -7.30 -20.04
CA ILE A 158 -3.58 -6.42 -20.43
C ILE A 158 -2.39 -7.23 -20.93
N GLU A 159 -1.97 -8.28 -20.21
CA GLU A 159 -0.86 -9.16 -20.58
C GLU A 159 -1.04 -9.74 -22.00
N LYS A 160 -2.24 -10.21 -22.33
CA LYS A 160 -2.57 -10.76 -23.65
C LYS A 160 -2.48 -9.74 -24.79
N HIS A 161 -2.49 -8.45 -24.49
CA HIS A 161 -2.49 -7.37 -25.47
C HIS A 161 -1.21 -6.53 -25.46
N LEU A 162 -0.13 -6.99 -24.80
CA LEU A 162 1.14 -6.25 -24.74
C LEU A 162 1.74 -6.00 -26.13
N ASP A 163 1.60 -6.93 -27.08
CA ASP A 163 2.07 -6.74 -28.44
C ASP A 163 1.30 -5.62 -29.16
N TYR A 164 -0.03 -5.58 -29.02
CA TYR A 164 -0.85 -4.49 -29.54
C TYR A 164 -0.45 -3.14 -28.93
N ILE A 165 -0.20 -3.11 -27.60
CA ILE A 165 0.22 -1.88 -26.91
C ILE A 165 1.60 -1.43 -27.41
N ALA A 166 2.55 -2.33 -27.61
CA ALA A 166 3.85 -2.02 -28.15
C ALA A 166 3.76 -1.51 -29.62
N ASP A 167 2.90 -2.10 -30.44
CA ASP A 167 2.67 -1.69 -31.83
C ASP A 167 2.05 -0.29 -31.97
N LEU A 168 1.40 0.22 -30.91
CA LEU A 168 0.94 1.61 -30.86
C LEU A 168 2.11 2.62 -30.81
N GLY A 169 3.33 2.17 -30.53
CA GLY A 169 4.52 3.00 -30.40
C GLY A 169 4.66 3.68 -29.04
N VAL A 170 3.88 3.27 -28.02
CA VAL A 170 4.06 3.71 -26.65
C VAL A 170 5.24 2.96 -26.00
N THR A 171 5.89 3.58 -25.04
CA THR A 171 7.07 3.00 -24.38
C THR A 171 6.84 2.74 -22.89
N SER A 172 5.74 3.25 -22.36
CA SER A 172 5.35 3.05 -20.96
C SER A 172 3.84 2.88 -20.84
N ILE A 173 3.42 1.97 -19.97
CA ILE A 173 2.02 1.85 -19.58
C ILE A 173 1.85 2.35 -18.14
N TRP A 174 0.85 3.18 -17.92
CA TRP A 174 0.43 3.63 -16.61
C TRP A 174 -0.93 2.98 -16.30
N LEU A 175 -0.95 2.14 -15.28
CA LEU A 175 -2.18 1.47 -14.84
C LEU A 175 -2.85 2.30 -13.75
N ASN A 176 -4.19 2.50 -13.84
CA ASN A 176 -4.98 2.91 -12.67
C ASN A 176 -4.63 2.01 -11.48
N PRO A 177 -4.89 2.47 -10.24
CA PRO A 177 -4.50 1.71 -9.06
C PRO A 177 -4.98 0.26 -9.13
N ILE A 178 -4.04 -0.66 -8.94
CA ILE A 178 -4.29 -2.10 -9.00
C ILE A 178 -4.44 -2.74 -7.61
N GLN A 179 -4.14 -1.97 -6.54
CA GLN A 179 -4.31 -2.45 -5.18
C GLN A 179 -5.78 -2.72 -4.88
N GLU A 180 -6.03 -3.61 -3.91
CA GLU A 180 -7.38 -4.00 -3.54
C GLU A 180 -8.26 -2.78 -3.22
N ASN A 181 -9.41 -2.73 -3.86
CA ASN A 181 -10.43 -1.70 -3.70
C ASN A 181 -11.77 -2.36 -3.38
N ASP A 182 -11.86 -2.99 -2.21
CA ASP A 182 -13.08 -3.69 -1.77
C ASP A 182 -14.09 -2.69 -1.20
N MET A 183 -14.60 -1.84 -2.08
CA MET A 183 -15.67 -0.90 -1.81
C MET A 183 -17.00 -1.45 -2.31
N LYS A 184 -18.09 -0.93 -1.76
CA LYS A 184 -19.44 -1.37 -2.11
C LYS A 184 -19.86 -0.99 -3.53
N GLU A 185 -19.34 0.13 -4.02
CA GLU A 185 -19.63 0.72 -5.32
C GLU A 185 -18.38 1.41 -5.86
N GLY A 186 -18.25 1.49 -7.18
CA GLY A 186 -17.19 2.23 -7.86
C GLY A 186 -15.80 1.62 -7.76
N SER A 187 -15.67 0.34 -7.42
CA SER A 187 -14.35 -0.28 -7.25
C SER A 187 -13.55 -0.37 -8.55
N TYR A 188 -14.19 -0.20 -9.70
CA TYR A 188 -13.57 -0.26 -11.03
C TYR A 188 -12.42 0.73 -11.23
N HIS A 189 -12.47 1.89 -10.56
CA HIS A 189 -11.47 2.94 -10.76
C HIS A 189 -10.18 2.75 -9.94
N GLY A 190 -10.22 1.99 -8.82
CA GLY A 190 -9.05 1.65 -8.01
C GLY A 190 -8.65 2.68 -6.93
N TYR A 191 -9.18 3.91 -6.94
CA TYR A 191 -8.69 5.00 -6.09
C TYR A 191 -9.12 4.96 -4.61
N ALA A 192 -9.92 3.99 -4.19
CA ALA A 192 -10.31 3.80 -2.78
C ALA A 192 -9.69 2.53 -2.19
N ILE A 193 -8.36 2.55 -2.00
CA ILE A 193 -7.55 1.37 -1.63
C ILE A 193 -7.96 0.83 -0.27
N THR A 194 -8.20 -0.47 -0.18
CA THR A 194 -8.53 -1.18 1.07
C THR A 194 -7.39 -2.06 1.58
N ASP A 195 -6.43 -2.43 0.72
CA ASP A 195 -5.17 -3.09 1.10
C ASP A 195 -4.02 -2.63 0.20
N TYR A 196 -2.99 -2.01 0.79
CA TYR A 196 -1.85 -1.43 0.07
C TYR A 196 -0.83 -2.46 -0.40
N TYR A 197 -0.85 -3.69 0.11
CA TYR A 197 0.11 -4.76 -0.21
C TYR A 197 -0.51 -5.91 -1.03
N GLN A 198 -1.77 -5.74 -1.45
CA GLN A 198 -2.52 -6.75 -2.20
C GLN A 198 -3.08 -6.17 -3.49
N VAL A 199 -2.89 -6.85 -4.61
CA VAL A 199 -3.64 -6.60 -5.85
C VAL A 199 -5.12 -6.91 -5.64
N ASP A 200 -6.01 -6.12 -6.24
CA ASP A 200 -7.44 -6.43 -6.24
C ASP A 200 -7.68 -7.80 -6.87
N ARG A 201 -8.28 -8.68 -6.10
CA ARG A 201 -8.47 -10.08 -6.50
C ARG A 201 -9.31 -10.24 -7.77
N ARG A 202 -10.09 -9.22 -8.12
CA ARG A 202 -10.88 -9.16 -9.36
C ARG A 202 -10.05 -8.69 -10.56
N LEU A 203 -8.88 -8.11 -10.31
CA LEU A 203 -7.90 -7.78 -11.35
C LEU A 203 -6.83 -8.88 -11.50
N GLY A 204 -6.59 -9.66 -10.45
CA GLY A 204 -5.58 -10.70 -10.41
C GLY A 204 -4.92 -10.88 -9.06
N SER A 205 -3.66 -11.30 -9.07
CA SER A 205 -2.83 -11.50 -7.89
C SER A 205 -1.55 -10.66 -7.95
N ASN A 206 -0.86 -10.55 -6.80
CA ASN A 206 0.46 -9.93 -6.75
C ASN A 206 1.44 -10.58 -7.74
N GLU A 207 1.38 -11.91 -7.86
CA GLU A 207 2.24 -12.64 -8.78
C GLU A 207 1.92 -12.36 -10.25
N GLU A 208 0.64 -12.30 -10.61
CA GLU A 208 0.21 -11.94 -11.97
C GLU A 208 0.65 -10.51 -12.32
N PHE A 209 0.57 -9.55 -11.38
CA PHE A 209 1.09 -8.21 -11.62
C PHE A 209 2.62 -8.21 -11.82
N ARG A 210 3.37 -8.92 -10.98
CA ARG A 210 4.82 -9.07 -11.18
C ARG A 210 5.17 -9.69 -12.53
N ASN A 211 4.40 -10.69 -12.97
CA ASN A 211 4.59 -11.32 -14.27
C ASN A 211 4.24 -10.36 -15.42
N LEU A 212 3.16 -9.60 -15.30
CA LEU A 212 2.81 -8.54 -16.28
C LEU A 212 3.94 -7.54 -16.45
N VAL A 213 4.52 -7.04 -15.34
CA VAL A 213 5.67 -6.11 -15.38
C VAL A 213 6.86 -6.73 -16.10
N LYS A 214 7.18 -7.99 -15.77
CA LYS A 214 8.29 -8.72 -16.42
C LYS A 214 8.07 -8.87 -17.91
N GLU A 215 6.88 -9.30 -18.34
CA GLU A 215 6.56 -9.50 -19.76
C GLU A 215 6.49 -8.17 -20.54
N ALA A 216 5.98 -7.11 -19.91
CA ALA A 216 6.00 -5.76 -20.48
C ALA A 216 7.44 -5.28 -20.71
N ASN A 217 8.31 -5.39 -19.69
CA ASN A 217 9.72 -5.00 -19.79
C ASN A 217 10.46 -5.82 -20.87
N ALA A 218 10.15 -7.11 -21.03
CA ALA A 218 10.72 -7.94 -22.10
C ALA A 218 10.35 -7.46 -23.51
N LYS A 219 9.26 -6.69 -23.63
CA LYS A 219 8.80 -6.06 -24.89
C LYS A 219 9.21 -4.59 -25.02
N GLY A 220 10.05 -4.09 -24.11
CA GLY A 220 10.48 -2.70 -24.08
C GLY A 220 9.45 -1.72 -23.52
N LEU A 221 8.39 -2.21 -22.91
CA LEU A 221 7.37 -1.40 -22.25
C LEU A 221 7.69 -1.24 -20.76
N LYS A 222 7.88 -0.02 -20.30
CA LYS A 222 7.99 0.32 -18.87
C LYS A 222 6.61 0.28 -18.21
N VAL A 223 6.55 -0.04 -16.92
CA VAL A 223 5.29 -0.07 -16.17
C VAL A 223 5.33 0.98 -15.06
N VAL A 224 4.36 1.90 -15.09
CA VAL A 224 4.15 2.94 -14.08
C VAL A 224 2.94 2.55 -13.23
N MET A 225 3.14 2.47 -11.91
CA MET A 225 2.08 2.11 -10.96
C MET A 225 1.46 3.39 -10.37
N ASP A 226 0.15 3.47 -10.38
CA ASP A 226 -0.59 4.54 -9.69
C ASP A 226 -0.64 4.26 -8.20
N MET A 227 -0.28 5.26 -7.37
CA MET A 227 -0.30 5.16 -5.92
C MET A 227 -1.07 6.32 -5.30
N ILE A 228 -1.77 6.04 -4.19
CA ILE A 228 -2.60 7.01 -3.49
C ILE A 228 -2.14 7.10 -2.04
N PHE A 229 -1.54 8.24 -1.65
CA PHE A 229 -1.09 8.47 -0.28
C PHE A 229 -1.95 9.46 0.49
N ASN A 230 -2.79 10.22 -0.24
CA ASN A 230 -3.67 11.18 0.38
C ASN A 230 -4.77 10.53 1.23
N HIS A 231 -5.37 9.46 0.73
CA HIS A 231 -6.53 8.81 1.33
C HIS A 231 -6.53 7.32 1.10
N CYS A 232 -7.43 6.61 1.77
CA CYS A 232 -7.75 5.21 1.46
C CYS A 232 -9.26 5.05 1.24
N GLY A 233 -9.71 3.84 0.96
CA GLY A 233 -11.13 3.51 0.96
C GLY A 233 -11.69 3.38 2.39
N SER A 234 -12.92 3.80 2.64
CA SER A 234 -13.55 3.70 3.97
C SER A 234 -13.74 2.24 4.45
N ASN A 235 -13.57 1.26 3.57
CA ASN A 235 -13.53 -0.16 3.94
C ASN A 235 -12.13 -0.67 4.28
N ASN A 236 -11.09 0.18 4.23
CA ASN A 236 -9.74 -0.16 4.67
C ASN A 236 -9.74 -0.49 6.17
N TYR A 237 -9.03 -1.56 6.56
CA TYR A 237 -8.96 -2.00 7.95
C TYR A 237 -8.34 -0.95 8.88
N LEU A 238 -7.42 -0.12 8.38
CA LEU A 238 -6.83 1.00 9.13
C LEU A 238 -7.85 2.08 9.47
N PHE A 239 -8.91 2.23 8.67
CA PHE A 239 -9.98 3.17 8.96
C PHE A 239 -11.13 2.53 9.77
N LYS A 240 -11.52 1.31 9.43
CA LYS A 240 -12.64 0.62 10.13
C LYS A 240 -12.36 0.30 11.59
N ASP A 241 -11.09 0.05 11.91
CA ASP A 241 -10.62 -0.25 13.26
C ASP A 241 -9.33 0.53 13.52
N MET A 242 -9.42 1.88 13.52
CA MET A 242 -8.28 2.79 13.53
C MET A 242 -7.27 2.47 14.61
N PRO A 243 -5.95 2.47 14.31
CA PRO A 243 -4.89 2.29 15.30
C PRO A 243 -4.89 3.37 16.39
N ALA A 244 -5.06 4.64 15.98
CA ALA A 244 -5.22 5.80 16.83
C ALA A 244 -5.96 6.90 16.06
N LYS A 245 -6.53 7.88 16.75
CA LYS A 245 -7.30 8.97 16.13
C LYS A 245 -6.48 9.84 15.18
N ASP A 246 -5.20 10.00 15.47
CA ASP A 246 -4.26 10.80 14.68
C ASP A 246 -3.76 10.12 13.40
N TRP A 247 -4.26 8.92 13.06
CA TRP A 247 -3.98 8.26 11.78
C TRP A 247 -4.69 8.92 10.61
N PHE A 248 -5.84 9.55 10.87
CA PHE A 248 -6.64 10.24 9.86
C PHE A 248 -6.86 11.69 10.25
N ASN A 249 -6.88 12.55 9.25
CA ASN A 249 -7.19 13.96 9.44
C ASN A 249 -8.60 14.14 9.98
N PHE A 250 -8.82 15.18 10.78
CA PHE A 250 -10.05 15.43 11.54
C PHE A 250 -10.45 14.23 12.44
N GLU A 251 -9.46 13.48 12.96
CA GLU A 251 -9.67 12.33 13.85
C GLU A 251 -10.64 11.28 13.24
N GLY A 252 -10.59 11.09 11.91
CA GLY A 252 -11.49 10.19 11.19
C GLY A 252 -12.90 10.70 10.97
N ASN A 253 -13.18 11.97 11.24
CA ASN A 253 -14.48 12.58 10.97
C ASN A 253 -14.47 13.26 9.60
N TYR A 254 -15.52 13.02 8.83
CA TYR A 254 -15.65 13.62 7.51
C TYR A 254 -15.67 15.15 7.56
N MET A 255 -14.75 15.76 6.83
CA MET A 255 -14.71 17.18 6.52
C MET A 255 -14.28 17.32 5.06
N GLN A 256 -15.15 17.80 4.20
CA GLN A 256 -14.86 17.89 2.77
C GLN A 256 -13.74 18.90 2.50
N THR A 257 -12.79 18.52 1.61
CA THR A 257 -11.75 19.44 1.15
C THR A 257 -12.36 20.63 0.40
N SER A 258 -11.71 21.79 0.51
CA SER A 258 -12.07 22.97 -0.29
C SER A 258 -11.69 22.83 -1.77
N PHE A 259 -10.89 21.84 -2.14
CA PHE A 259 -10.29 21.66 -3.49
C PHE A 259 -9.43 22.84 -3.97
N LYS A 260 -9.02 23.73 -3.06
CA LYS A 260 -8.27 24.95 -3.38
C LYS A 260 -6.77 24.73 -3.17
N THR A 261 -6.12 23.95 -4.00
CA THR A 261 -4.67 23.64 -3.88
C THR A 261 -3.77 24.87 -3.95
N ALA A 262 -4.19 25.96 -4.61
CA ALA A 262 -3.47 27.22 -4.63
C ALA A 262 -3.19 27.79 -3.24
N THR A 263 -4.01 27.44 -2.24
CA THR A 263 -3.81 27.85 -0.84
C THR A 263 -2.49 27.38 -0.24
N GLN A 264 -1.90 26.33 -0.77
CA GLN A 264 -0.60 25.83 -0.30
C GLN A 264 0.56 26.73 -0.71
N MET A 265 0.42 27.44 -1.84
CA MET A 265 1.47 28.28 -2.43
C MET A 265 1.26 29.76 -2.16
N ASP A 266 0.06 30.17 -1.74
CA ASP A 266 -0.26 31.55 -1.44
C ASP A 266 0.24 31.92 -0.01
N PRO A 267 1.22 32.83 0.11
CA PRO A 267 1.78 33.22 1.41
C PRO A 267 0.78 33.97 2.29
N TYR A 268 -0.33 34.44 1.75
CA TYR A 268 -1.38 35.16 2.47
C TYR A 268 -2.62 34.32 2.79
N THR A 269 -2.57 33.03 2.42
CA THR A 269 -3.66 32.10 2.77
C THR A 269 -3.80 31.95 4.29
N SER A 270 -5.03 31.92 4.78
CA SER A 270 -5.30 31.59 6.17
C SER A 270 -4.93 30.13 6.48
N ASP A 271 -4.49 29.87 7.72
CA ASP A 271 -4.19 28.50 8.17
C ASP A 271 -5.43 27.57 8.06
N TYR A 272 -6.62 28.14 8.26
CA TYR A 272 -7.87 27.39 8.12
C TYR A 272 -8.09 26.94 6.67
N ASP A 273 -7.95 27.82 5.68
CA ASP A 273 -8.15 27.46 4.27
C ASP A 273 -7.10 26.48 3.80
N LYS A 274 -5.83 26.68 4.21
CA LYS A 274 -4.73 25.76 3.91
C LYS A 274 -5.00 24.36 4.50
N LYS A 275 -5.37 24.31 5.77
CA LYS A 275 -5.71 23.06 6.45
C LYS A 275 -6.88 22.35 5.78
N LEU A 276 -7.95 23.08 5.45
CA LEU A 276 -9.12 22.47 4.80
C LEU A 276 -8.80 21.93 3.39
N ALA A 277 -7.91 22.58 2.66
CA ALA A 277 -7.50 22.14 1.34
C ALA A 277 -6.68 20.84 1.38
N ILE A 278 -5.79 20.70 2.39
CA ILE A 278 -4.84 19.59 2.50
C ILE A 278 -5.44 18.41 3.29
N ASP A 279 -6.05 18.72 4.45
CA ASP A 279 -6.51 17.69 5.39
C ASP A 279 -7.97 17.25 5.09
N GLY A 280 -8.67 17.96 4.19
CA GLY A 280 -10.06 17.66 3.87
C GLY A 280 -10.21 16.43 2.96
N TRP A 281 -11.24 15.64 3.21
CA TRP A 281 -11.54 14.43 2.45
C TRP A 281 -12.18 14.75 1.11
N PHE A 282 -11.89 13.99 0.07
CA PHE A 282 -12.56 14.14 -1.24
C PHE A 282 -14.03 13.74 -1.18
N THR A 283 -14.31 12.63 -0.54
CA THR A 283 -15.68 12.10 -0.36
C THR A 283 -15.79 11.40 0.99
N LEU A 284 -17.02 11.12 1.42
CA LEU A 284 -17.28 10.36 2.64
C LEU A 284 -16.64 8.94 2.63
N THR A 285 -16.42 8.38 1.44
CA THR A 285 -15.87 7.03 1.27
C THR A 285 -14.35 7.00 1.10
N MET A 286 -13.69 8.17 1.14
CA MET A 286 -12.24 8.32 0.99
C MET A 286 -11.65 9.08 2.17
N PRO A 287 -11.51 8.43 3.36
CA PRO A 287 -10.91 9.04 4.54
C PRO A 287 -9.47 9.45 4.28
N ASP A 288 -9.14 10.69 4.67
CA ASP A 288 -7.87 11.33 4.43
C ASP A 288 -6.86 10.95 5.50
N PHE A 289 -5.69 10.46 5.08
CA PHE A 289 -4.62 10.09 5.99
C PHE A 289 -3.92 11.31 6.60
N ASN A 290 -3.57 11.23 7.86
CA ASN A 290 -2.65 12.19 8.47
C ASN A 290 -1.20 11.76 8.21
N GLN A 291 -0.63 12.19 7.10
CA GLN A 291 0.75 11.84 6.71
C GLN A 291 1.82 12.45 7.64
N ARG A 292 1.47 13.40 8.54
CA ARG A 292 2.35 13.91 9.60
C ARG A 292 2.56 12.91 10.72
N ASN A 293 1.68 11.91 10.86
CA ASN A 293 1.93 10.78 11.74
C ASN A 293 3.04 9.90 11.14
N ARG A 294 4.15 9.72 11.89
CA ARG A 294 5.32 8.96 11.40
C ARG A 294 4.98 7.54 10.99
N HIS A 295 4.03 6.91 11.66
CA HIS A 295 3.67 5.51 11.38
C HIS A 295 2.89 5.40 10.07
N VAL A 296 2.02 6.36 9.79
CA VAL A 296 1.31 6.48 8.51
C VAL A 296 2.30 6.76 7.38
N ALA A 297 3.17 7.77 7.57
CA ALA A 297 4.19 8.13 6.59
C ALA A 297 5.08 6.93 6.24
N THR A 298 5.62 6.24 7.25
CA THR A 298 6.49 5.07 7.04
C THR A 298 5.73 3.92 6.36
N TYR A 299 4.48 3.67 6.73
CA TYR A 299 3.63 2.64 6.11
C TYR A 299 3.47 2.88 4.60
N LEU A 300 3.17 4.13 4.21
CA LEU A 300 2.98 4.52 2.81
C LEU A 300 4.30 4.49 2.02
N ILE A 301 5.39 5.02 2.59
CA ILE A 301 6.72 4.98 1.98
C ILE A 301 7.17 3.53 1.75
N GLN A 302 7.06 2.69 2.77
CA GLN A 302 7.44 1.28 2.65
C GLN A 302 6.57 0.52 1.65
N SER A 303 5.29 0.86 1.51
CA SER A 303 4.45 0.20 0.50
C SER A 303 4.93 0.48 -0.92
N SER A 304 5.38 1.70 -1.22
CA SER A 304 5.94 2.02 -2.54
C SER A 304 7.25 1.30 -2.81
N ILE A 305 8.17 1.29 -1.85
CA ILE A 305 9.44 0.57 -1.94
C ILE A 305 9.20 -0.94 -2.10
N TRP A 306 8.22 -1.48 -1.37
CA TRP A 306 7.84 -2.88 -1.48
C TRP A 306 7.37 -3.25 -2.90
N TRP A 307 6.54 -2.42 -3.53
CA TRP A 307 6.09 -2.67 -4.91
C TRP A 307 7.22 -2.55 -5.93
N ILE A 308 8.15 -1.60 -5.75
CA ILE A 308 9.34 -1.47 -6.62
C ILE A 308 10.20 -2.74 -6.54
N GLU A 309 10.55 -3.20 -5.33
CA GLU A 309 11.37 -4.41 -5.13
C GLU A 309 10.64 -5.69 -5.56
N TYR A 310 9.34 -5.79 -5.26
CA TYR A 310 8.57 -7.00 -5.54
C TYR A 310 8.28 -7.18 -7.02
N ALA A 311 7.74 -6.16 -7.65
CA ALA A 311 7.27 -6.26 -9.03
C ALA A 311 8.29 -5.79 -10.07
N GLY A 312 9.23 -4.90 -9.70
CA GLY A 312 10.20 -4.31 -10.62
C GLY A 312 9.56 -3.25 -11.53
N ILE A 313 8.60 -2.48 -10.99
CA ILE A 313 7.96 -1.38 -11.71
C ILE A 313 8.98 -0.29 -12.08
N ASN A 314 8.72 0.45 -13.17
CA ASN A 314 9.65 1.44 -13.75
C ASN A 314 9.29 2.89 -13.37
N GLY A 315 8.26 3.10 -12.59
CA GLY A 315 7.86 4.42 -12.16
C GLY A 315 6.61 4.41 -11.31
N ILE A 316 6.36 5.54 -10.68
CA ILE A 316 5.14 5.78 -9.91
C ILE A 316 4.47 7.04 -10.45
N ARG A 317 3.16 6.96 -10.64
CA ARG A 317 2.30 8.13 -10.71
C ARG A 317 1.64 8.29 -9.34
N GLN A 318 1.90 9.42 -8.69
CA GLN A 318 1.31 9.72 -7.39
C GLN A 318 0.02 10.50 -7.57
N ASP A 319 -1.08 9.86 -7.23
CA ASP A 319 -2.39 10.49 -7.25
C ASP A 319 -2.49 11.63 -6.25
N THR A 320 -3.20 12.68 -6.65
CA THR A 320 -3.54 13.82 -5.76
C THR A 320 -2.34 14.39 -4.97
N HIS A 321 -1.14 14.38 -5.57
CA HIS A 321 0.11 14.83 -4.95
C HIS A 321 -0.01 16.20 -4.24
N PRO A 322 -0.71 17.21 -4.80
CA PRO A 322 -0.84 18.52 -4.14
C PRO A 322 -1.74 18.54 -2.90
N TYR A 323 -2.44 17.47 -2.60
CA TYR A 323 -3.35 17.40 -1.45
C TYR A 323 -2.73 16.70 -0.24
N ALA A 324 -1.68 15.90 -0.43
CA ALA A 324 -0.97 15.24 0.65
C ALA A 324 0.00 16.21 1.36
N ASP A 325 0.43 15.86 2.58
CA ASP A 325 1.40 16.64 3.33
C ASP A 325 2.71 16.81 2.56
N PHE A 326 3.12 18.07 2.34
CA PHE A 326 4.25 18.40 1.49
C PHE A 326 5.59 17.85 2.00
N GLU A 327 5.82 17.89 3.31
CA GLU A 327 7.07 17.41 3.91
C GLU A 327 7.15 15.89 3.81
N MET A 328 6.05 15.20 4.08
CA MET A 328 5.99 13.74 3.91
C MET A 328 6.25 13.35 2.45
N MET A 329 5.67 14.06 1.48
CA MET A 329 5.88 13.78 0.06
C MET A 329 7.34 14.00 -0.36
N ALA A 330 8.00 15.03 0.18
CA ALA A 330 9.44 15.25 -0.04
C ALA A 330 10.28 14.12 0.57
N HIS A 331 9.96 13.67 1.78
CA HIS A 331 10.62 12.53 2.43
C HIS A 331 10.43 11.23 1.64
N TRP A 332 9.22 10.98 1.13
CA TRP A 332 8.95 9.83 0.26
C TRP A 332 9.77 9.87 -1.02
N CYS A 333 9.75 10.99 -1.75
CA CYS A 333 10.56 11.13 -2.96
C CYS A 333 12.04 10.90 -2.67
N LYS A 334 12.54 11.45 -1.55
CA LYS A 334 13.93 11.23 -1.12
C LYS A 334 14.20 9.75 -0.83
N ALA A 335 13.34 9.08 -0.08
CA ALA A 335 13.50 7.67 0.28
C ALA A 335 13.54 6.76 -0.97
N VAL A 336 12.67 7.02 -1.95
CA VAL A 336 12.66 6.28 -3.22
C VAL A 336 13.91 6.56 -4.03
N ASN A 337 14.31 7.83 -4.19
CA ASN A 337 15.51 8.20 -4.98
C ASN A 337 16.82 7.76 -4.32
N ASP A 338 16.90 7.77 -3.00
CA ASP A 338 18.07 7.24 -2.29
C ASP A 338 18.25 5.75 -2.58
N GLU A 339 17.15 4.97 -2.61
CA GLU A 339 17.19 3.53 -2.87
C GLU A 339 17.32 3.19 -4.36
N TYR A 340 16.66 3.97 -5.25
CA TYR A 340 16.59 3.76 -6.69
C TYR A 340 16.92 5.05 -7.46
N PRO A 341 18.22 5.38 -7.64
CA PRO A 341 18.63 6.69 -8.19
C PRO A 341 18.15 7.00 -9.60
N SER A 342 17.82 5.96 -10.39
CA SER A 342 17.31 6.10 -11.77
C SER A 342 15.80 5.95 -11.88
N PHE A 343 15.10 5.82 -10.76
CA PHE A 343 13.65 5.71 -10.72
C PHE A 343 12.99 7.08 -10.92
N ASN A 344 11.80 7.13 -11.52
CA ASN A 344 11.10 8.38 -11.72
C ASN A 344 9.67 8.35 -11.16
N ILE A 345 9.22 9.53 -10.76
CA ILE A 345 7.91 9.78 -10.16
C ILE A 345 7.27 10.95 -10.90
N VAL A 346 5.97 10.86 -11.17
CA VAL A 346 5.13 11.94 -11.68
C VAL A 346 3.92 12.09 -10.76
N GLY A 347 3.49 13.35 -10.51
CA GLY A 347 2.33 13.70 -9.69
C GLY A 347 1.22 14.36 -10.46
#